data_8ecc52291651cf2d8820241b7393aa00
#
_entry.id   8ecc52291651cf2d8820241b7393aa00
#
_cell.length_a   1.000
_cell.length_b   1.000
_cell.length_c   1.000
_cell.angle_alpha   90.00
_cell.angle_beta   90.00
_cell.angle_gamma   90.00
#
_symmetry.space_group_name_H-M   'P 1'
#
loop_
_entity.id
_entity.type
_entity.pdbx_description
1 polymer ?
#
loop_
_entity_poly.entity_id
_entity_poly.type
_entity_poly.pdbx_seq_one_letter_code
_entity_poly.pdbx_strand_id
1 'polypeptide(L)'
;MKKLILLASTLLISSLALVAQSTLLVTNASNGGSTITNGMVIHRTVAANGMDLIGIDFKNISTTTKTYKMRMFYDTRFYVVGAVNDTSNPYFCFGPTCYPVNKMISNPVTLNANQDSTGSSVHYDETVQAGYSSIRYRLYETSTASTDYMEFTIKYNDPTASIKTNASVLSYVSEVFPNPSNTKASIVVNTLSDLNTSIVSITNTLGSVVSSKSIELLTGRNTISLDVETLSSGIYFATITTGNFKTVKKFTINK
;
A
#
# COMPACT_ATOMS: atom_id res chain seq x y z
N MET A 1 -69.43 7.86 23.83
CA MET A 1 -68.10 8.34 24.17
C MET A 1 -67.07 7.67 23.24
N LYS A 2 -66.69 8.30 22.15
CA LYS A 2 -65.70 7.79 21.18
C LYS A 2 -64.29 8.29 21.59
N LYS A 3 -63.41 7.38 21.97
CA LYS A 3 -62.01 7.71 22.27
C LYS A 3 -61.24 7.87 20.95
N LEU A 4 -60.75 9.08 20.71
CA LEU A 4 -59.89 9.40 19.61
C LEU A 4 -58.43 8.99 20.00
N ILE A 5 -57.86 7.99 19.33
CA ILE A 5 -56.45 7.59 19.51
C ILE A 5 -55.63 8.42 18.54
N LEU A 6 -54.84 9.38 19.09
CA LEU A 6 -53.85 10.13 18.32
C LEU A 6 -52.62 9.26 18.13
N LEU A 7 -52.36 8.80 16.90
CA LEU A 7 -51.07 8.18 16.54
C LEU A 7 -50.06 9.34 16.28
N ALA A 8 -49.14 9.51 17.20
CA ALA A 8 -47.98 10.36 16.98
C ALA A 8 -46.94 9.57 16.15
N SER A 9 -46.86 9.87 14.86
CA SER A 9 -45.77 9.37 14.00
C SER A 9 -44.50 10.17 14.30
N THR A 10 -43.59 9.59 15.07
CA THR A 10 -42.22 10.14 15.21
C THR A 10 -41.45 9.91 13.90
N LEU A 11 -41.29 11.00 13.15
CA LEU A 11 -40.40 11.03 11.98
C LEU A 11 -38.94 10.95 12.48
N LEU A 12 -38.30 9.77 12.34
CA LEU A 12 -36.88 9.66 12.55
C LEU A 12 -36.18 10.37 11.39
N ILE A 13 -35.74 11.58 11.58
CA ILE A 13 -34.84 12.29 10.68
C ILE A 13 -33.44 11.70 10.94
N SER A 14 -33.06 10.70 10.14
CA SER A 14 -31.67 10.28 10.07
C SER A 14 -30.87 11.45 9.48
N SER A 15 -30.08 12.12 10.32
CA SER A 15 -29.07 13.06 9.87
C SER A 15 -28.01 12.28 9.08
N LEU A 16 -28.17 12.21 7.77
CA LEU A 16 -27.08 11.89 6.86
C LEU A 16 -26.03 13.00 7.08
N ALA A 17 -24.93 12.67 7.75
CA ALA A 17 -23.75 13.52 7.77
C ALA A 17 -23.31 13.65 6.29
N LEU A 18 -23.64 14.79 5.67
CA LEU A 18 -23.04 15.18 4.41
C LEU A 18 -21.54 15.35 4.70
N VAL A 19 -20.75 14.36 4.31
CA VAL A 19 -19.31 14.54 4.20
C VAL A 19 -19.14 15.64 3.16
N ALA A 20 -18.64 16.80 3.59
CA ALA A 20 -18.40 17.92 2.69
C ALA A 20 -17.45 17.42 1.59
N GLN A 21 -17.97 17.34 0.37
CA GLN A 21 -17.17 16.95 -0.78
C GLN A 21 -16.21 18.10 -1.08
N SER A 22 -14.92 17.82 -1.18
CA SER A 22 -13.93 18.83 -1.54
C SER A 22 -14.30 19.51 -2.85
N THR A 23 -14.07 20.83 -2.92
CA THR A 23 -14.22 21.61 -4.15
C THR A 23 -13.06 21.38 -5.13
N LEU A 24 -12.10 20.52 -4.78
CA LEU A 24 -10.95 20.16 -5.59
C LEU A 24 -11.08 18.77 -6.20
N LEU A 25 -10.88 18.68 -7.51
CA LEU A 25 -10.49 17.46 -8.19
C LEU A 25 -8.96 17.48 -8.37
N VAL A 26 -8.28 16.44 -7.91
CA VAL A 26 -6.83 16.28 -8.04
C VAL A 26 -6.53 15.07 -8.91
N THR A 27 -5.62 15.21 -9.85
CA THR A 27 -5.22 14.14 -10.77
C THR A 27 -3.71 13.98 -10.82
N ASN A 28 -3.26 12.76 -11.06
CA ASN A 28 -1.86 12.41 -11.27
C ASN A 28 -1.53 12.56 -12.75
N ALA A 29 -0.91 13.67 -13.13
CA ALA A 29 -0.54 13.96 -14.52
C ALA A 29 0.52 12.97 -15.05
N SER A 30 1.39 12.43 -14.18
CA SER A 30 2.40 11.44 -14.55
C SER A 30 1.81 10.05 -14.82
N ASN A 31 0.55 9.79 -14.43
CA ASN A 31 -0.15 8.52 -14.62
C ASN A 31 -1.45 8.71 -15.41
N GLY A 32 -1.36 9.35 -16.59
CA GLY A 32 -2.48 9.49 -17.50
C GLY A 32 -3.68 10.26 -16.97
N GLY A 33 -3.50 11.14 -15.98
CA GLY A 33 -4.58 11.93 -15.38
C GLY A 33 -5.50 11.13 -14.43
N SER A 34 -5.02 10.01 -13.88
CA SER A 34 -5.79 9.24 -12.89
C SER A 34 -6.14 10.09 -11.66
N THR A 35 -7.39 9.97 -11.19
CA THR A 35 -7.86 10.75 -10.03
C THR A 35 -7.14 10.33 -8.75
N ILE A 36 -6.66 11.31 -8.00
CA ILE A 36 -6.18 11.14 -6.63
C ILE A 36 -7.35 11.41 -5.68
N THR A 37 -7.75 10.39 -4.91
CA THR A 37 -8.85 10.50 -3.95
C THR A 37 -8.36 10.90 -2.56
N ASN A 38 -9.22 11.51 -1.76
CA ASN A 38 -8.88 11.91 -0.39
C ASN A 38 -8.49 10.70 0.47
N GLY A 39 -7.35 10.79 1.14
CA GLY A 39 -6.76 9.69 1.92
C GLY A 39 -5.98 8.66 1.09
N MET A 40 -5.83 8.85 -0.22
CA MET A 40 -5.08 7.92 -1.08
C MET A 40 -3.62 7.78 -0.63
N VAL A 41 -3.11 6.55 -0.65
CA VAL A 41 -1.69 6.27 -0.44
C VAL A 41 -1.07 5.81 -1.75
N ILE A 42 -0.02 6.48 -2.17
CA ILE A 42 0.76 6.16 -3.37
C ILE A 42 2.10 5.59 -2.93
N HIS A 43 2.43 4.40 -3.39
CA HIS A 43 3.71 3.76 -3.09
C HIS A 43 4.69 3.98 -4.25
N ARG A 44 5.92 4.36 -3.91
CA ARG A 44 7.00 4.61 -4.86
C ARG A 44 8.29 3.93 -4.40
N THR A 45 9.09 3.47 -5.34
CA THR A 45 10.43 2.94 -5.08
C THR A 45 11.46 3.82 -5.76
N VAL A 46 12.39 4.33 -4.99
CA VAL A 46 13.48 5.20 -5.46
C VAL A 46 14.81 4.59 -5.01
N ALA A 47 15.71 4.37 -5.95
CA ALA A 47 17.04 3.85 -5.66
C ALA A 47 17.89 4.93 -4.94
N ALA A 48 18.97 4.51 -4.29
CA ALA A 48 19.97 5.42 -3.73
C ALA A 48 20.45 6.40 -4.81
N ASN A 49 20.60 7.67 -4.46
CA ASN A 49 20.89 8.80 -5.37
C ASN A 49 19.86 8.97 -6.51
N GLY A 50 18.68 8.33 -6.38
CA GLY A 50 17.60 8.47 -7.35
C GLY A 50 16.69 9.64 -7.07
N MET A 51 15.92 10.02 -8.08
CA MET A 51 14.89 11.06 -8.00
C MET A 51 13.55 10.48 -8.42
N ASP A 52 12.47 11.01 -7.85
CA ASP A 52 11.11 10.76 -8.28
C ASP A 52 10.35 12.06 -8.47
N LEU A 53 9.46 12.07 -9.46
CA LEU A 53 8.59 13.20 -9.77
C LEU A 53 7.19 12.68 -10.07
N ILE A 54 6.20 13.24 -9.38
CA ILE A 54 4.78 13.03 -9.69
C ILE A 54 4.17 14.37 -10.07
N GLY A 55 3.76 14.51 -11.32
CA GLY A 55 2.97 15.65 -11.77
C GLY A 55 1.59 15.65 -11.16
N ILE A 56 1.13 16.77 -10.66
CA ILE A 56 -0.16 16.96 -10.00
C ILE A 56 -0.92 18.06 -10.72
N ASP A 57 -2.06 17.74 -11.29
CA ASP A 57 -3.01 18.74 -11.77
C ASP A 57 -4.17 18.85 -10.78
N PHE A 58 -4.71 20.05 -10.62
CA PHE A 58 -5.87 20.25 -9.77
C PHE A 58 -6.86 21.22 -10.41
N LYS A 59 -8.15 20.98 -10.15
CA LYS A 59 -9.26 21.71 -10.73
C LYS A 59 -10.20 22.20 -9.64
N ASN A 60 -10.63 23.45 -9.74
CA ASN A 60 -11.75 23.96 -8.95
C ASN A 60 -13.06 23.44 -9.56
N ILE A 61 -13.68 22.44 -8.95
CA ILE A 61 -14.96 21.87 -9.42
C ILE A 61 -16.19 22.59 -8.82
N SER A 62 -15.99 23.65 -8.06
CA SER A 62 -17.10 24.47 -7.54
C SER A 62 -17.62 25.46 -8.58
N THR A 63 -18.75 26.10 -8.28
CA THR A 63 -19.38 27.11 -9.12
C THR A 63 -18.88 28.54 -8.83
N THR A 64 -17.91 28.70 -7.93
CA THR A 64 -17.36 30.00 -7.51
C THR A 64 -15.85 30.02 -7.58
N THR A 65 -15.26 31.21 -7.67
CA THR A 65 -13.80 31.39 -7.56
C THR A 65 -13.33 30.96 -6.17
N LYS A 66 -12.27 30.18 -6.11
CA LYS A 66 -11.66 29.63 -4.90
C LYS A 66 -10.16 29.85 -4.88
N THR A 67 -9.60 29.97 -3.68
CA THR A 67 -8.16 30.15 -3.48
C THR A 67 -7.60 28.97 -2.70
N TYR A 68 -6.62 28.32 -3.25
CA TYR A 68 -6.05 27.09 -2.71
C TYR A 68 -4.60 27.24 -2.32
N LYS A 69 -4.17 26.45 -1.35
CA LYS A 69 -2.77 26.24 -0.97
C LYS A 69 -2.47 24.75 -0.91
N MET A 70 -1.20 24.42 -1.10
CA MET A 70 -0.67 23.08 -0.79
C MET A 70 0.22 23.15 0.45
N ARG A 71 0.09 22.16 1.31
CA ARG A 71 0.97 21.94 2.46
C ARG A 71 1.54 20.53 2.43
N MET A 72 2.84 20.45 2.65
CA MET A 72 3.59 19.21 2.81
C MET A 72 3.82 18.90 4.29
N PHE A 73 3.74 17.63 4.69
CA PHE A 73 4.01 17.16 6.03
C PHE A 73 4.99 15.99 5.96
N TYR A 74 5.97 15.98 6.83
CA TYR A 74 6.83 14.81 7.05
C TYR A 74 6.20 13.91 8.11
N ASP A 75 5.53 12.83 7.71
CA ASP A 75 5.09 11.79 8.66
C ASP A 75 6.28 10.92 9.06
N THR A 76 7.15 10.61 8.11
CA THR A 76 8.47 9.99 8.32
C THR A 76 9.44 10.52 7.27
N ARG A 77 10.68 10.82 7.67
CA ARG A 77 11.74 11.21 6.76
C ARG A 77 12.98 10.37 7.01
N PHE A 78 13.53 9.77 5.95
CA PHE A 78 14.75 9.01 6.04
C PHE A 78 15.96 9.91 6.29
N TYR A 79 16.83 9.47 7.21
CA TYR A 79 18.10 10.11 7.55
C TYR A 79 19.19 9.06 7.57
N VAL A 80 20.35 9.38 7.03
CA VAL A 80 21.55 8.57 7.19
C VAL A 80 22.28 8.97 8.48
N VAL A 81 22.43 8.02 9.39
CA VAL A 81 23.05 8.29 10.70
C VAL A 81 24.54 8.60 10.51
N GLY A 82 24.96 9.74 11.02
CA GLY A 82 26.36 10.20 10.97
C GLY A 82 26.77 10.94 9.71
N ALA A 83 25.89 11.05 8.71
CA ALA A 83 26.14 11.84 7.51
C ALA A 83 25.57 13.24 7.65
N VAL A 84 26.37 14.26 7.38
CA VAL A 84 25.93 15.65 7.33
C VAL A 84 25.22 15.88 5.98
N ASN A 85 23.96 16.34 6.05
CA ASN A 85 23.11 16.60 4.88
C ASN A 85 22.71 15.36 4.06
N ASP A 86 22.93 14.15 4.55
CA ASP A 86 22.51 12.93 3.89
C ASP A 86 21.10 12.51 4.35
N THR A 87 20.13 13.29 3.91
CA THR A 87 18.71 13.06 4.19
C THR A 87 17.93 13.15 2.89
N SER A 88 16.84 12.40 2.76
CA SER A 88 15.91 12.56 1.65
C SER A 88 15.38 14.00 1.58
N ASN A 89 15.25 14.53 0.38
CA ASN A 89 14.89 15.92 0.10
C ASN A 89 13.57 16.01 -0.69
N PRO A 90 12.40 15.81 -0.04
CA PRO A 90 11.14 16.09 -0.70
C PRO A 90 10.92 17.60 -0.83
N TYR A 91 10.50 18.03 -2.00
CA TYR A 91 10.07 19.40 -2.28
C TYR A 91 8.84 19.36 -3.20
N PHE A 92 8.19 20.48 -3.42
CA PHE A 92 7.02 20.52 -4.28
C PHE A 92 6.91 21.82 -5.05
N CYS A 93 6.25 21.75 -6.20
CA CYS A 93 5.82 22.91 -6.96
C CYS A 93 4.29 23.02 -6.90
N PHE A 94 3.76 24.22 -6.70
CA PHE A 94 2.32 24.48 -6.66
C PHE A 94 1.99 25.70 -7.50
N GLY A 95 1.22 25.51 -8.58
CA GLY A 95 1.10 26.48 -9.64
C GLY A 95 2.50 26.77 -10.24
N PRO A 96 2.83 28.04 -10.50
CA PRO A 96 4.10 28.39 -11.17
C PRO A 96 5.33 28.40 -10.25
N THR A 97 5.19 28.08 -8.95
CA THR A 97 6.25 28.28 -7.96
C THR A 97 6.64 26.97 -7.29
N CYS A 98 7.96 26.70 -7.24
CA CYS A 98 8.52 25.58 -6.49
C CYS A 98 8.99 26.02 -5.09
N TYR A 99 8.83 25.14 -4.13
CA TYR A 99 9.09 25.37 -2.70
C TYR A 99 10.16 24.41 -2.22
N PRO A 100 11.30 24.91 -1.72
CA PRO A 100 12.37 24.06 -1.24
C PRO A 100 11.96 23.28 0.01
N VAL A 101 12.78 22.30 0.36
CA VAL A 101 12.57 21.32 1.45
C VAL A 101 12.22 21.94 2.82
N ASN A 102 12.64 23.15 3.10
CA ASN A 102 12.35 23.86 4.36
C ASN A 102 11.06 24.73 4.31
N LYS A 103 10.38 24.78 3.18
CA LYS A 103 9.14 25.55 3.02
C LYS A 103 7.95 24.64 2.82
N MET A 104 7.24 24.40 3.89
CA MET A 104 6.17 23.41 3.97
C MET A 104 4.81 23.85 3.42
N ILE A 105 4.64 25.14 3.10
CA ILE A 105 3.36 25.71 2.65
C ILE A 105 3.60 26.60 1.44
N SER A 106 2.75 26.42 0.42
CA SER A 106 2.78 27.21 -0.80
C SER A 106 2.22 28.63 -0.62
N ASN A 107 2.51 29.51 -1.56
CA ASN A 107 1.68 30.69 -1.80
C ASN A 107 0.29 30.28 -2.31
N PRO A 108 -0.73 31.13 -2.18
CA PRO A 108 -2.06 30.82 -2.68
C PRO A 108 -2.13 30.85 -4.21
N VAL A 109 -2.95 29.95 -4.77
CA VAL A 109 -3.34 29.95 -6.19
C VAL A 109 -4.85 30.12 -6.26
N THR A 110 -5.32 31.12 -7.02
CA THR A 110 -6.74 31.40 -7.21
C THR A 110 -7.19 30.83 -8.53
N LEU A 111 -8.28 30.05 -8.50
CA LEU A 111 -8.91 29.44 -9.67
C LEU A 111 -10.37 29.88 -9.77
N ASN A 112 -10.76 30.27 -10.97
CA ASN A 112 -12.17 30.50 -11.28
C ASN A 112 -12.98 29.19 -11.22
N ALA A 113 -14.29 29.29 -11.23
CA ALA A 113 -15.17 28.12 -11.33
C ALA A 113 -14.77 27.23 -12.53
N ASN A 114 -14.62 25.93 -12.30
CA ASN A 114 -14.22 24.93 -13.29
C ASN A 114 -12.84 25.13 -13.95
N GLN A 115 -12.01 26.02 -13.41
CA GLN A 115 -10.64 26.24 -13.92
C GLN A 115 -9.69 25.15 -13.43
N ASP A 116 -8.84 24.69 -14.35
CA ASP A 116 -7.72 23.79 -14.08
C ASP A 116 -6.45 24.59 -13.75
N SER A 117 -5.60 24.01 -12.90
CA SER A 117 -4.20 24.41 -12.72
C SER A 117 -3.30 23.22 -13.03
N THR A 118 -2.45 23.40 -14.00
CA THR A 118 -1.47 22.39 -14.43
C THR A 118 -0.06 22.79 -14.00
N GLY A 119 0.86 21.84 -14.07
CA GLY A 119 2.29 22.09 -13.82
C GLY A 119 2.68 22.09 -12.34
N SER A 120 1.80 21.69 -11.43
CA SER A 120 2.20 21.35 -10.07
C SER A 120 2.85 19.99 -10.03
N SER A 121 3.74 19.77 -9.06
CA SER A 121 4.44 18.50 -8.93
C SER A 121 4.96 18.30 -7.51
N VAL A 122 5.15 17.05 -7.14
CA VAL A 122 5.85 16.66 -5.93
C VAL A 122 7.10 15.89 -6.33
N HIS A 123 8.19 16.21 -5.66
CA HIS A 123 9.52 15.70 -5.95
C HIS A 123 10.11 15.03 -4.72
N TYR A 124 10.96 14.07 -4.97
CA TYR A 124 11.67 13.36 -3.92
C TYR A 124 13.05 12.98 -4.43
N ASP A 125 14.08 13.48 -3.77
CA ASP A 125 15.47 13.12 -4.01
C ASP A 125 15.92 12.18 -2.89
N GLU A 126 16.40 10.99 -3.25
CA GLU A 126 16.93 10.05 -2.29
C GLU A 126 18.39 10.35 -1.96
N THR A 127 18.82 9.91 -0.79
CA THR A 127 20.22 10.02 -0.35
C THR A 127 21.11 8.96 -0.97
N VAL A 128 22.38 8.91 -0.59
CA VAL A 128 23.35 7.86 -0.99
C VAL A 128 22.87 6.45 -0.59
N GLN A 129 21.95 6.35 0.36
CA GLN A 129 21.30 5.11 0.75
C GLN A 129 19.78 5.27 0.61
N ALA A 130 19.14 4.32 -0.08
CA ALA A 130 17.69 4.31 -0.16
C ALA A 130 17.07 3.98 1.20
N GLY A 131 16.06 4.74 1.61
CA GLY A 131 15.40 4.56 2.88
C GLY A 131 13.91 4.92 2.86
N TYR A 132 13.19 4.53 3.92
CA TYR A 132 11.76 4.77 4.03
C TYR A 132 11.44 6.21 4.38
N SER A 133 10.59 6.82 3.56
CA SER A 133 9.97 8.13 3.86
C SER A 133 8.46 8.09 3.59
N SER A 134 7.70 8.81 4.41
CA SER A 134 6.27 9.00 4.24
C SER A 134 5.96 10.49 4.27
N ILE A 135 5.50 11.00 3.13
CA ILE A 135 5.27 12.43 2.91
C ILE A 135 3.79 12.62 2.58
N ARG A 136 3.12 13.46 3.34
CA ARG A 136 1.71 13.76 3.15
C ARG A 136 1.54 15.15 2.58
N TYR A 137 0.68 15.27 1.57
CA TYR A 137 0.36 16.51 0.89
C TYR A 137 -1.12 16.81 1.08
N ARG A 138 -1.43 18.04 1.50
CA ARG A 138 -2.80 18.53 1.64
C ARG A 138 -2.98 19.77 0.76
N LEU A 139 -3.93 19.68 -0.17
CA LEU A 139 -4.44 20.81 -0.94
C LEU A 139 -5.74 21.26 -0.27
N TYR A 140 -5.87 22.53 0.04
CA TYR A 140 -7.02 23.02 0.78
C TYR A 140 -7.45 24.41 0.33
N GLU A 141 -8.74 24.67 0.42
CA GLU A 141 -9.33 25.99 0.21
C GLU A 141 -9.03 26.88 1.42
N THR A 142 -8.57 28.10 1.19
CA THR A 142 -7.96 28.96 2.23
C THR A 142 -8.95 29.48 3.28
N SER A 143 -10.24 29.64 2.94
CA SER A 143 -11.28 30.11 3.87
C SER A 143 -11.94 28.96 4.65
N THR A 144 -11.86 27.73 4.15
CA THR A 144 -12.50 26.53 4.71
C THR A 144 -11.52 25.35 4.87
N ALA A 145 -10.28 25.64 5.23
CA ALA A 145 -9.15 24.70 5.26
C ALA A 145 -9.37 23.43 6.13
N SER A 146 -10.29 23.48 7.08
CA SER A 146 -10.63 22.34 7.95
C SER A 146 -11.66 21.39 7.35
N THR A 147 -12.41 21.83 6.34
CA THR A 147 -13.54 21.08 5.76
C THR A 147 -13.43 20.86 4.26
N ASP A 148 -12.79 21.78 3.54
CA ASP A 148 -12.60 21.72 2.08
C ASP A 148 -11.12 21.48 1.76
N TYR A 149 -10.71 20.20 1.76
CA TYR A 149 -9.35 19.78 1.42
C TYR A 149 -9.33 18.41 0.76
N MET A 150 -8.25 18.19 0.02
CA MET A 150 -7.80 16.91 -0.50
C MET A 150 -6.45 16.57 0.12
N GLU A 151 -6.31 15.36 0.62
CA GLU A 151 -5.06 14.89 1.22
C GLU A 151 -4.66 13.55 0.62
N PHE A 152 -3.38 13.38 0.29
CA PHE A 152 -2.81 12.10 -0.12
C PHE A 152 -1.42 11.94 0.48
N THR A 153 -0.97 10.69 0.59
CA THR A 153 0.34 10.34 1.15
C THR A 153 1.16 9.61 0.10
N ILE A 154 2.42 9.99 -0.07
CA ILE A 154 3.37 9.22 -0.86
C ILE A 154 4.34 8.54 0.11
N LYS A 155 4.45 7.23 -0.03
CA LYS A 155 5.37 6.40 0.74
C LYS A 155 6.49 5.92 -0.17
N TYR A 156 7.68 6.44 0.08
CA TYR A 156 8.88 6.08 -0.65
C TYR A 156 9.59 4.92 0.05
N ASN A 157 9.94 3.89 -0.73
CA ASN A 157 10.65 2.71 -0.24
C ASN A 157 9.97 2.08 1.00
N ASP A 158 8.63 2.11 1.05
CA ASP A 158 7.84 1.55 2.15
C ASP A 158 8.07 0.04 2.23
N PRO A 159 8.65 -0.46 3.31
CA PRO A 159 8.89 -1.89 3.47
C PRO A 159 7.59 -2.71 3.54
N THR A 160 6.44 -2.06 3.79
CA THR A 160 5.14 -2.72 3.81
C THR A 160 4.45 -2.72 2.44
N ALA A 161 4.87 -1.84 1.51
CA ALA A 161 4.34 -1.77 0.14
C ALA A 161 4.93 -2.84 -0.78
N SER A 162 6.10 -3.33 -0.46
CA SER A 162 6.58 -4.56 -1.03
C SER A 162 5.69 -5.69 -0.52
N ILE A 163 5.03 -6.46 -1.39
CA ILE A 163 5.05 -7.90 -1.13
C ILE A 163 6.52 -8.13 -0.81
N LYS A 164 6.85 -8.28 0.47
CA LYS A 164 8.22 -8.62 0.85
C LYS A 164 8.54 -9.87 0.06
N THR A 165 9.21 -9.73 -1.09
CA THR A 165 10.31 -10.60 -1.34
C THR A 165 11.25 -10.29 -0.17
N ASN A 166 10.95 -10.86 1.01
CA ASN A 166 11.91 -10.99 2.06
C ASN A 166 13.15 -11.46 1.31
N ALA A 167 14.27 -10.77 1.47
CA ALA A 167 15.56 -11.32 1.09
C ALA A 167 15.43 -12.77 1.49
N SER A 168 15.17 -13.63 0.48
CA SER A 168 14.35 -14.81 0.71
C SER A 168 15.13 -15.65 1.67
N VAL A 169 14.66 -15.72 2.93
CA VAL A 169 15.21 -16.65 3.92
C VAL A 169 15.31 -18.03 3.30
N LEU A 170 14.52 -18.25 2.24
CA LEU A 170 14.53 -19.41 1.35
C LEU A 170 15.14 -19.01 0.00
N SER A 171 16.34 -19.51 -0.30
CA SER A 171 16.98 -19.27 -1.59
C SER A 171 16.39 -20.13 -2.73
N TYR A 172 15.71 -21.23 -2.40
CA TYR A 172 15.09 -22.12 -3.36
C TYR A 172 13.97 -22.95 -2.72
N VAL A 173 12.89 -23.18 -3.47
CA VAL A 173 11.82 -24.11 -3.14
C VAL A 173 11.45 -24.92 -4.39
N SER A 174 11.64 -26.24 -4.34
CA SER A 174 11.34 -27.13 -5.46
C SER A 174 9.83 -27.22 -5.74
N GLU A 175 9.46 -27.83 -6.85
CA GLU A 175 8.14 -28.41 -7.01
C GLU A 175 7.99 -29.60 -6.05
N VAL A 176 6.74 -29.99 -5.78
CA VAL A 176 6.44 -31.22 -5.02
C VAL A 176 6.74 -32.43 -5.89
N PHE A 177 7.42 -33.41 -5.34
CA PHE A 177 7.76 -34.65 -6.05
C PHE A 177 7.60 -35.89 -5.15
N PRO A 178 7.22 -37.05 -5.73
CA PRO A 178 6.70 -37.21 -7.07
C PRO A 178 5.40 -36.44 -7.27
N ASN A 179 5.10 -36.08 -8.51
CA ASN A 179 3.83 -35.48 -8.90
C ASN A 179 3.41 -36.10 -10.25
N PRO A 180 2.34 -36.91 -10.30
CA PRO A 180 1.42 -37.26 -9.21
C PRO A 180 2.04 -38.06 -8.07
N SER A 181 1.50 -37.86 -6.86
CA SER A 181 1.87 -38.57 -5.64
C SER A 181 0.84 -39.65 -5.32
N ASN A 182 1.23 -40.69 -4.56
CA ASN A 182 0.30 -41.70 -4.09
C ASN A 182 0.23 -41.75 -2.54
N THR A 183 1.34 -42.10 -1.86
CA THR A 183 1.37 -42.20 -0.38
C THR A 183 2.22 -41.11 0.26
N LYS A 184 3.31 -40.72 -0.37
CA LYS A 184 4.21 -39.67 0.13
C LYS A 184 4.63 -38.75 -1.00
N ALA A 185 4.79 -37.49 -0.66
CA ALA A 185 5.40 -36.48 -1.50
C ALA A 185 6.51 -35.77 -0.73
N SER A 186 7.38 -35.07 -1.42
CA SER A 186 8.47 -34.31 -0.81
C SER A 186 8.60 -32.95 -1.50
N ILE A 187 9.10 -31.98 -0.75
CA ILE A 187 9.49 -30.67 -1.26
C ILE A 187 10.88 -30.32 -0.70
N VAL A 188 11.76 -29.85 -1.55
CA VAL A 188 13.10 -29.40 -1.14
C VAL A 188 13.08 -27.89 -0.95
N VAL A 189 13.62 -27.46 0.18
CA VAL A 189 13.76 -26.05 0.53
C VAL A 189 15.23 -25.79 0.86
N ASN A 190 15.80 -24.74 0.29
CA ASN A 190 17.14 -24.29 0.63
C ASN A 190 17.05 -22.97 1.39
N THR A 191 17.54 -22.92 2.63
CA THR A 191 17.46 -21.76 3.52
C THR A 191 18.81 -21.09 3.67
N LEU A 192 18.80 -19.78 3.87
CA LEU A 192 20.01 -18.98 4.11
C LEU A 192 20.34 -18.81 5.60
N SER A 193 19.43 -19.18 6.48
CA SER A 193 19.59 -19.17 7.94
C SER A 193 18.68 -20.21 8.57
N ASP A 194 18.93 -20.55 9.83
CA ASP A 194 18.08 -21.43 10.61
C ASP A 194 16.72 -20.78 10.87
N LEU A 195 15.64 -21.55 10.71
CA LEU A 195 14.26 -21.11 10.86
C LEU A 195 13.55 -22.02 11.85
N ASN A 196 13.51 -21.60 13.10
CA ASN A 196 13.02 -22.40 14.23
C ASN A 196 11.50 -22.66 14.19
N THR A 197 10.74 -21.88 13.42
CA THR A 197 9.30 -22.03 13.33
C THR A 197 8.83 -21.79 11.90
N SER A 198 8.60 -22.88 11.19
CA SER A 198 8.00 -22.88 9.85
C SER A 198 6.79 -23.79 9.86
N ILE A 199 5.77 -23.44 9.12
CA ILE A 199 4.52 -24.23 9.00
C ILE A 199 4.42 -24.74 7.58
N VAL A 200 4.20 -26.04 7.43
CA VAL A 200 3.82 -26.66 6.17
C VAL A 200 2.37 -27.12 6.25
N SER A 201 1.55 -26.64 5.34
CA SER A 201 0.15 -27.01 5.25
C SER A 201 -0.21 -27.50 3.84
N ILE A 202 -1.17 -28.43 3.78
CA ILE A 202 -1.76 -28.90 2.54
C ILE A 202 -3.21 -28.44 2.51
N THR A 203 -3.62 -27.81 1.41
CA THR A 203 -5.00 -27.37 1.19
C THR A 203 -5.60 -28.02 -0.04
N ASN A 204 -6.90 -28.27 -0.02
CA ASN A 204 -7.64 -28.75 -1.20
C ASN A 204 -8.03 -27.55 -2.11
N THR A 205 -8.71 -27.83 -3.22
CA THR A 205 -9.20 -26.80 -4.17
C THR A 205 -10.25 -25.85 -3.60
N LEU A 206 -10.91 -26.20 -2.49
CA LEU A 206 -11.86 -25.33 -1.79
C LEU A 206 -11.16 -24.42 -0.76
N GLY A 207 -9.82 -24.52 -0.63
CA GLY A 207 -9.05 -23.76 0.34
C GLY A 207 -9.05 -24.34 1.77
N SER A 208 -9.69 -25.49 1.99
CA SER A 208 -9.70 -26.14 3.31
C SER A 208 -8.36 -26.78 3.61
N VAL A 209 -7.80 -26.52 4.79
CA VAL A 209 -6.56 -27.16 5.26
C VAL A 209 -6.86 -28.62 5.64
N VAL A 210 -6.22 -29.55 4.94
CA VAL A 210 -6.35 -31.00 5.14
C VAL A 210 -5.20 -31.59 5.93
N SER A 211 -4.05 -30.93 5.98
CA SER A 211 -2.90 -31.28 6.80
C SER A 211 -2.11 -30.03 7.15
N SER A 212 -1.56 -29.98 8.38
CA SER A 212 -0.67 -28.89 8.80
C SER A 212 0.31 -29.40 9.85
N LYS A 213 1.59 -29.02 9.72
CA LYS A 213 2.63 -29.35 10.71
C LYS A 213 3.62 -28.21 10.86
N SER A 214 4.12 -28.02 12.08
CA SER A 214 5.28 -27.17 12.35
C SER A 214 6.58 -27.95 12.09
N ILE A 215 7.55 -27.28 11.51
CA ILE A 215 8.87 -27.83 11.18
C ILE A 215 9.96 -26.81 11.49
N GLU A 216 11.15 -27.29 11.75
CA GLU A 216 12.38 -26.50 11.77
C GLU A 216 13.11 -26.69 10.44
N LEU A 217 13.65 -25.61 9.91
CA LEU A 217 14.49 -25.63 8.70
C LEU A 217 15.88 -25.13 9.08
N LEU A 218 16.87 -25.97 8.87
CA LEU A 218 18.27 -25.61 9.11
C LEU A 218 18.87 -24.92 7.89
N THR A 219 19.87 -24.11 8.10
CA THR A 219 20.64 -23.47 7.02
C THR A 219 21.07 -24.49 5.97
N GLY A 220 20.86 -24.19 4.70
CA GLY A 220 21.13 -25.07 3.58
C GLY A 220 19.90 -25.88 3.14
N ARG A 221 20.15 -27.07 2.65
CA ARG A 221 19.14 -27.91 2.00
C ARG A 221 18.33 -28.73 3.01
N ASN A 222 17.02 -28.53 3.02
CA ASN A 222 16.06 -29.30 3.79
C ASN A 222 15.12 -30.07 2.87
N THR A 223 14.79 -31.30 3.21
CA THR A 223 13.79 -32.11 2.51
C THR A 223 12.61 -32.33 3.43
N ILE A 224 11.44 -31.78 3.04
CA ILE A 224 10.21 -31.84 3.81
C ILE A 224 9.34 -32.95 3.25
N SER A 225 9.02 -33.97 4.05
CA SER A 225 8.07 -35.00 3.68
C SER A 225 6.65 -34.55 3.93
N LEU A 226 5.80 -34.73 2.92
CA LEU A 226 4.36 -34.49 2.95
C LEU A 226 3.66 -35.87 2.99
N ASP A 227 2.95 -36.13 4.08
CA ASP A 227 2.15 -37.34 4.18
C ASP A 227 0.81 -37.09 3.46
N VAL A 228 0.58 -37.82 2.39
CA VAL A 228 -0.62 -37.71 1.55
C VAL A 228 -1.40 -39.02 1.49
N GLU A 229 -1.03 -40.01 2.34
CA GLU A 229 -1.58 -41.36 2.31
C GLU A 229 -3.10 -41.37 2.58
N THR A 230 -3.59 -40.48 3.43
CA THR A 230 -5.02 -40.42 3.78
C THR A 230 -5.85 -39.52 2.86
N LEU A 231 -5.18 -38.79 1.94
CA LEU A 231 -5.86 -37.84 1.04
C LEU A 231 -6.39 -38.54 -0.20
N SER A 232 -7.57 -38.17 -0.68
CA SER A 232 -8.17 -38.69 -1.91
C SER A 232 -7.44 -38.20 -3.16
N SER A 233 -7.63 -38.91 -4.29
CA SER A 233 -7.15 -38.42 -5.59
C SER A 233 -7.70 -37.04 -5.89
N GLY A 234 -6.86 -36.12 -6.36
CA GLY A 234 -7.25 -34.74 -6.61
C GLY A 234 -6.08 -33.75 -6.69
N ILE A 235 -6.39 -32.48 -6.84
CA ILE A 235 -5.44 -31.38 -6.86
C ILE A 235 -5.34 -30.77 -5.46
N TYR A 236 -4.11 -30.54 -5.02
CA TYR A 236 -3.77 -29.98 -3.72
C TYR A 236 -2.69 -28.90 -3.85
N PHE A 237 -2.58 -28.07 -2.81
CA PHE A 237 -1.58 -27.01 -2.70
C PHE A 237 -0.79 -27.21 -1.41
N ALA A 238 0.51 -27.39 -1.52
CA ALA A 238 1.45 -27.38 -0.40
C ALA A 238 1.91 -25.94 -0.15
N THR A 239 1.67 -25.44 1.04
CA THR A 239 2.05 -24.08 1.46
C THR A 239 3.12 -24.18 2.53
N ILE A 240 4.24 -23.47 2.35
CA ILE A 240 5.26 -23.28 3.37
C ILE A 240 5.18 -21.84 3.85
N THR A 241 5.04 -21.66 5.15
CA THR A 241 5.00 -20.34 5.80
C THR A 241 6.11 -20.27 6.84
N THR A 242 6.96 -19.23 6.76
CA THR A 242 8.00 -18.97 7.74
C THR A 242 8.11 -17.46 7.97
N GLY A 243 7.79 -17.02 9.18
CA GLY A 243 7.62 -15.60 9.47
C GLY A 243 6.59 -14.96 8.51
N ASN A 244 7.01 -13.96 7.76
CA ASN A 244 6.19 -13.29 6.74
C ASN A 244 6.32 -13.91 5.33
N PHE A 245 7.15 -14.92 5.15
CA PHE A 245 7.33 -15.60 3.87
C PHE A 245 6.29 -16.69 3.69
N LYS A 246 5.67 -16.73 2.52
CA LYS A 246 4.71 -17.76 2.13
C LYS A 246 4.96 -18.18 0.69
N THR A 247 5.11 -19.48 0.46
CA THR A 247 5.19 -20.05 -0.89
C THR A 247 4.17 -21.16 -1.05
N VAL A 248 3.64 -21.33 -2.26
CA VAL A 248 2.60 -22.31 -2.57
C VAL A 248 3.03 -23.11 -3.78
N LYS A 249 2.93 -24.44 -3.69
CA LYS A 249 3.21 -25.38 -4.77
C LYS A 249 2.01 -26.28 -5.03
N LYS A 250 1.56 -26.32 -6.28
CA LYS A 250 0.45 -27.20 -6.72
C LYS A 250 0.98 -28.60 -6.97
N PHE A 251 0.24 -29.62 -6.55
CA PHE A 251 0.53 -31.02 -6.86
C PHE A 251 -0.75 -31.84 -6.99
N THR A 252 -0.62 -33.05 -7.54
CA THR A 252 -1.74 -33.97 -7.79
C THR A 252 -1.51 -35.25 -7.02
N ILE A 253 -2.57 -35.78 -6.45
CA ILE A 253 -2.61 -37.13 -5.85
C ILE A 253 -3.39 -38.04 -6.80
N ASN A 254 -2.82 -39.20 -7.09
CA ASN A 254 -3.44 -40.25 -7.89
C ASN A 254 -3.27 -41.60 -7.18
N LYS A 255 -4.40 -42.16 -6.75
CA LYS A 255 -4.49 -43.47 -6.08
C LYS A 255 -5.24 -44.44 -6.93
#